data_8a6ed4d2f74014e40bf91eb0fb35d897
#
_entry.id   8a6ed4d2f74014e40bf91eb0fb35d897
#
_cell.length_a   1.000
_cell.length_b   1.000
_cell.length_c   1.000
_cell.angle_alpha   90.00
_cell.angle_beta   90.00
_cell.angle_gamma   90.00
#
_symmetry.space_group_name_H-M   'P 1'
#
loop_
_entity.id
_entity.type
_entity.pdbx_description
1 polymer ?
#
loop_
_entity_poly.entity_id
_entity_poly.type
_entity_poly.pdbx_seq_one_letter_code
_entity_poly.pdbx_strand_id
1 'polypeptide(L)'
;MKNTLIKNYKKIIFGLFSITLLSGTAFAAEPAFDKGSNVIGLGIGMGVDYGNYSGFYGSSTVSPTIYASYDHGFFSEVGPGTIGIGAVIAYKSSSSKYLTYKSKYSSTIVGLRGTYHLTLLKDKNNKFDPYAGVTFGLRFNNYTDPYADYYNLSYSYNRTNAVAGVFVGAHYNFVPNFGAHAELGYDISFFRVGVNFNF
;
A
#
# COMPACT_ATOMS: atom_id res chain seq x y z
N MET A 1 -16.68 -15.72 26.10
CA MET A 1 -15.68 -16.37 25.24
C MET A 1 -15.21 -15.53 24.04
N LYS A 2 -16.02 -14.70 23.37
CA LYS A 2 -15.60 -13.88 22.21
C LYS A 2 -14.50 -12.84 22.50
N ASN A 3 -14.48 -12.23 23.69
CA ASN A 3 -13.51 -11.17 24.01
C ASN A 3 -12.08 -11.66 24.28
N THR A 4 -11.89 -12.94 24.61
CA THR A 4 -10.58 -13.52 24.91
C THR A 4 -9.80 -13.85 23.62
N LEU A 5 -10.50 -14.28 22.57
CA LEU A 5 -9.92 -14.55 21.26
C LEU A 5 -9.39 -13.27 20.59
N ILE A 6 -10.15 -12.17 20.67
CA ILE A 6 -9.76 -10.87 20.10
C ILE A 6 -8.50 -10.29 20.79
N LYS A 7 -8.30 -10.57 22.06
CA LYS A 7 -7.14 -10.08 22.83
C LYS A 7 -5.84 -10.86 22.49
N ASN A 8 -5.98 -12.12 22.08
CA ASN A 8 -4.84 -13.00 21.81
C ASN A 8 -4.23 -12.79 20.42
N TYR A 9 -5.03 -12.56 19.37
CA TYR A 9 -4.47 -12.31 18.04
C TYR A 9 -3.72 -10.98 17.96
N LYS A 10 -4.14 -9.94 18.71
CA LYS A 10 -3.39 -8.68 18.81
C LYS A 10 -1.98 -8.88 19.38
N LYS A 11 -1.83 -9.77 20.36
CA LYS A 11 -0.51 -10.14 20.94
C LYS A 11 0.34 -10.96 19.97
N ILE A 12 -0.27 -11.83 19.18
CA ILE A 12 0.42 -12.67 18.18
C ILE A 12 0.92 -11.80 17.02
N ILE A 13 0.11 -10.85 16.52
CA ILE A 13 0.51 -9.92 15.46
C ILE A 13 1.64 -9.00 15.95
N PHE A 14 1.57 -8.51 17.19
CA PHE A 14 2.63 -7.69 17.78
C PHE A 14 3.92 -8.50 18.04
N GLY A 15 3.81 -9.76 18.42
CA GLY A 15 4.94 -10.67 18.61
C GLY A 15 5.64 -11.05 17.31
N LEU A 16 4.89 -11.31 16.24
CA LEU A 16 5.43 -11.58 14.89
C LEU A 16 6.13 -10.34 14.30
N PHE A 17 5.61 -9.13 14.55
CA PHE A 17 6.25 -7.90 14.12
C PHE A 17 7.55 -7.60 14.87
N SER A 18 7.67 -8.04 16.13
CA SER A 18 8.87 -7.83 16.95
C SER A 18 10.03 -8.78 16.62
N ILE A 19 9.75 -9.98 16.09
CA ILE A 19 10.77 -10.99 15.80
C ILE A 19 11.53 -10.67 14.50
N THR A 20 10.91 -10.01 13.53
CA THR A 20 11.54 -9.62 12.26
C THR A 20 12.48 -8.41 12.39
N LEU A 21 12.40 -7.65 13.46
CA LEU A 21 13.23 -6.46 13.68
C LEU A 21 14.61 -6.75 14.33
N LEU A 22 14.84 -7.95 14.83
CA LEU A 22 16.06 -8.29 15.61
C LEU A 22 17.14 -9.05 14.82
N SER A 23 16.93 -9.42 13.57
CA SER A 23 17.95 -10.08 12.75
C SER A 23 18.73 -9.09 11.85
N GLY A 24 19.02 -7.92 12.38
CA GLY A 24 19.91 -6.94 11.74
C GLY A 24 21.36 -7.40 11.80
N THR A 25 21.79 -8.25 10.88
CA THR A 25 23.21 -8.42 10.58
C THR A 25 23.72 -7.11 9.98
N ALA A 26 24.79 -6.56 10.54
CA ALA A 26 25.49 -5.40 9.99
C ALA A 26 26.08 -5.79 8.63
N PHE A 27 25.39 -5.45 7.56
CA PHE A 27 25.91 -5.59 6.19
C PHE A 27 26.66 -4.33 5.80
N ALA A 28 27.79 -4.51 5.09
CA ALA A 28 28.47 -3.47 4.34
C ALA A 28 27.45 -2.77 3.43
N ALA A 29 27.67 -1.49 3.11
CA ALA A 29 26.78 -0.69 2.28
C ALA A 29 26.54 -1.37 0.93
N GLU A 30 25.48 -2.15 0.82
CA GLU A 30 25.00 -2.75 -0.43
C GLU A 30 24.21 -1.72 -1.24
N PRO A 31 24.09 -1.91 -2.56
CA PRO A 31 23.32 -1.04 -3.43
C PRO A 31 21.89 -0.86 -2.90
N ALA A 32 21.32 0.31 -3.12
CA ALA A 32 20.00 0.68 -2.59
C ALA A 32 18.91 -0.33 -2.98
N PHE A 33 19.00 -0.90 -4.18
CA PHE A 33 18.20 -2.04 -4.63
C PHE A 33 18.95 -2.80 -5.71
N ASP A 34 19.15 -4.10 -5.53
CA ASP A 34 19.82 -4.98 -6.48
C ASP A 34 19.21 -6.39 -6.46
N LYS A 35 19.75 -7.32 -7.23
CA LYS A 35 19.33 -8.72 -7.21
C LYS A 35 19.47 -9.29 -5.80
N GLY A 36 18.39 -9.89 -5.31
CA GLY A 36 18.32 -10.45 -3.97
C GLY A 36 17.86 -9.48 -2.88
N SER A 37 17.84 -8.16 -3.17
CA SER A 37 17.28 -7.18 -2.23
C SER A 37 15.81 -7.46 -1.93
N ASN A 38 15.41 -7.23 -0.70
CA ASN A 38 14.03 -7.32 -0.26
C ASN A 38 13.63 -6.01 0.40
N VAL A 39 12.53 -5.42 -0.02
CA VAL A 39 12.01 -4.16 0.51
C VAL A 39 10.57 -4.31 0.92
N ILE A 40 10.26 -4.02 2.17
CA ILE A 40 8.90 -3.86 2.66
C ILE A 40 8.60 -2.39 2.80
N GLY A 41 7.57 -1.90 2.11
CA GLY A 41 7.05 -0.54 2.23
C GLY A 41 5.77 -0.51 3.04
N LEU A 42 5.64 0.47 3.93
CA LEU A 42 4.41 0.78 4.67
C LEU A 42 4.12 2.27 4.54
N GLY A 43 2.90 2.63 4.20
CA GLY A 43 2.62 4.04 3.98
C GLY A 43 1.15 4.41 3.87
N ILE A 44 0.96 5.68 3.58
CA ILE A 44 -0.34 6.29 3.33
C ILE A 44 -0.36 6.95 1.95
N GLY A 45 -1.52 6.96 1.33
CA GLY A 45 -1.72 7.57 0.01
C GLY A 45 -2.96 8.44 -0.05
N MET A 46 -2.95 9.39 -0.97
CA MET A 46 -4.05 10.31 -1.23
C MET A 46 -4.36 10.38 -2.72
N GLY A 47 -5.61 10.78 -3.02
CA GLY A 47 -6.11 10.85 -4.38
C GLY A 47 -6.56 9.50 -4.93
N VAL A 48 -7.03 9.47 -6.18
CA VAL A 48 -7.75 8.40 -6.84
C VAL A 48 -9.03 8.01 -6.11
N ASP A 49 -10.09 8.76 -6.39
CA ASP A 49 -11.45 8.37 -6.05
C ASP A 49 -12.00 7.46 -7.16
N TYR A 50 -11.85 6.17 -6.97
CA TYR A 50 -12.53 5.19 -7.81
C TYR A 50 -13.97 4.99 -7.33
N GLY A 51 -14.80 5.95 -7.58
CA GLY A 51 -16.21 5.97 -7.23
C GLY A 51 -16.54 7.29 -6.52
N ASN A 52 -16.82 8.32 -7.31
CA ASN A 52 -17.50 9.52 -6.85
C ASN A 52 -18.91 9.15 -6.39
N TYR A 53 -19.04 8.74 -5.16
CA TYR A 53 -20.27 8.92 -4.40
C TYR A 53 -20.14 10.22 -3.59
N SER A 54 -19.96 11.33 -4.26
CA SER A 54 -20.32 12.62 -3.70
C SER A 54 -21.86 12.67 -3.72
N GLY A 55 -22.46 12.15 -2.66
CA GLY A 55 -23.86 12.41 -2.40
C GLY A 55 -24.07 13.91 -2.37
N PHE A 56 -24.99 14.40 -3.17
CA PHE A 56 -25.24 15.82 -3.42
C PHE A 56 -25.61 16.63 -2.16
N TYR A 57 -25.85 15.98 -1.02
CA TYR A 57 -26.20 16.57 0.25
C TYR A 57 -25.62 15.76 1.41
N GLY A 58 -24.61 16.26 2.12
CA GLY A 58 -24.11 15.67 3.36
C GLY A 58 -22.60 15.83 3.56
N SER A 59 -22.12 15.66 4.80
CA SER A 59 -20.70 15.63 5.11
C SER A 59 -20.11 14.25 4.76
N SER A 60 -19.10 14.23 3.90
CA SER A 60 -18.38 13.02 3.57
C SER A 60 -16.97 13.04 4.19
N THR A 61 -16.58 11.96 4.84
CA THR A 61 -15.24 11.76 5.38
C THR A 61 -14.57 10.64 4.60
N VAL A 62 -13.41 10.93 4.03
CA VAL A 62 -12.60 9.97 3.26
C VAL A 62 -11.32 9.71 4.02
N SER A 63 -11.00 8.45 4.33
CA SER A 63 -9.70 8.10 4.91
C SER A 63 -8.59 8.18 3.87
N PRO A 64 -7.34 8.48 4.26
CA PRO A 64 -6.21 8.17 3.39
C PRO A 64 -6.20 6.67 3.06
N THR A 65 -5.63 6.31 1.93
CA THR A 65 -5.31 4.91 1.60
C THR A 65 -4.15 4.48 2.50
N ILE A 66 -4.30 3.40 3.24
CA ILE A 66 -3.19 2.74 3.93
C ILE A 66 -2.72 1.58 3.08
N TYR A 67 -1.42 1.35 2.98
CA TYR A 67 -0.90 0.27 2.15
C TYR A 67 0.37 -0.36 2.75
N ALA A 68 0.59 -1.61 2.33
CA ALA A 68 1.85 -2.31 2.49
C ALA A 68 2.28 -2.84 1.12
N SER A 69 3.55 -2.74 0.81
CA SER A 69 4.16 -3.30 -0.39
C SER A 69 5.36 -4.16 -0.04
N TYR A 70 5.67 -5.09 -0.92
CA TYR A 70 6.88 -5.90 -0.90
C TYR A 70 7.46 -5.91 -2.30
N ASP A 71 8.76 -5.69 -2.42
CA ASP A 71 9.50 -5.76 -3.67
C ASP A 71 10.76 -6.61 -3.49
N HIS A 72 10.98 -7.56 -4.40
CA HIS A 72 12.15 -8.43 -4.46
C HIS A 72 12.94 -8.16 -5.74
N GLY A 73 14.24 -7.91 -5.59
CA GLY A 73 15.16 -7.74 -6.72
C GLY A 73 15.41 -9.06 -7.46
N PHE A 74 14.82 -9.20 -8.64
CA PHE A 74 14.81 -10.45 -9.39
C PHE A 74 15.92 -10.51 -10.46
N PHE A 75 16.04 -9.47 -11.29
CA PHE A 75 17.04 -9.37 -12.34
C PHE A 75 17.90 -8.11 -12.14
N SER A 76 19.19 -8.28 -11.95
CA SER A 76 20.17 -7.19 -12.01
C SER A 76 20.67 -6.97 -13.46
N GLU A 77 21.26 -5.80 -13.70
CA GLU A 77 21.96 -5.48 -14.96
C GLU A 77 21.05 -5.55 -16.21
N VAL A 78 19.77 -5.24 -16.07
CA VAL A 78 18.88 -5.06 -17.21
C VAL A 78 19.06 -3.61 -17.71
N GLY A 79 20.05 -3.42 -18.58
CA GLY A 79 20.50 -2.08 -18.97
C GLY A 79 21.01 -1.29 -17.76
N PRO A 80 20.53 -0.04 -17.52
CA PRO A 80 21.00 0.79 -16.41
C PRO A 80 20.25 0.51 -15.08
N GLY A 81 19.63 -0.64 -14.89
CA GLY A 81 18.80 -0.84 -13.71
C GLY A 81 18.56 -2.29 -13.30
N THR A 82 17.82 -2.44 -12.24
CA THR A 82 17.40 -3.71 -11.62
C THR A 82 15.88 -3.85 -11.69
N ILE A 83 15.40 -5.02 -12.12
CA ILE A 83 13.98 -5.34 -12.12
C ILE A 83 13.61 -6.00 -10.80
N GLY A 84 12.60 -5.44 -10.13
CA GLY A 84 11.93 -5.99 -8.97
C GLY A 84 10.56 -6.57 -9.32
N ILE A 85 10.18 -7.60 -8.60
CA ILE A 85 8.84 -8.21 -8.64
C ILE A 85 8.31 -8.26 -7.20
N GLY A 86 7.08 -7.86 -7.01
CA GLY A 86 6.52 -7.75 -5.68
C GLY A 86 5.00 -7.80 -5.64
N ALA A 87 4.47 -7.40 -4.49
CA ALA A 87 3.04 -7.38 -4.23
C ALA A 87 2.66 -6.12 -3.43
N VAL A 88 1.39 -5.76 -3.50
CA VAL A 88 0.82 -4.65 -2.74
C VAL A 88 -0.56 -5.02 -2.21
N ILE A 89 -0.82 -4.61 -0.98
CA ILE A 89 -2.14 -4.58 -0.39
C ILE A 89 -2.45 -3.16 0.06
N ALA A 90 -3.63 -2.67 -0.25
CA ALA A 90 -4.06 -1.33 0.13
C ALA A 90 -5.52 -1.34 0.59
N TYR A 91 -5.83 -0.45 1.53
CA TYR A 91 -7.18 -0.28 2.07
C TYR A 91 -7.54 1.20 2.16
N LYS A 92 -8.75 1.51 1.77
CA LYS A 92 -9.36 2.84 1.87
C LYS A 92 -10.80 2.72 2.32
N SER A 93 -11.28 3.68 3.10
CA SER A 93 -12.69 3.77 3.46
C SER A 93 -13.21 5.19 3.34
N SER A 94 -14.49 5.32 3.05
CA SER A 94 -15.20 6.58 3.13
C SER A 94 -16.56 6.39 3.80
N SER A 95 -17.05 7.44 4.42
CA SER A 95 -18.37 7.46 5.01
C SER A 95 -19.05 8.79 4.72
N SER A 96 -20.31 8.72 4.31
CA SER A 96 -21.17 9.88 4.12
C SER A 96 -22.28 9.85 5.15
N LYS A 97 -22.52 10.97 5.81
CA LYS A 97 -23.59 11.13 6.78
C LYS A 97 -24.65 12.11 6.23
N TYR A 98 -25.89 11.62 6.14
CA TYR A 98 -27.04 12.43 5.80
C TYR A 98 -28.08 12.30 6.91
N LEU A 99 -28.36 13.41 7.60
CA LEU A 99 -29.20 13.41 8.82
C LEU A 99 -28.69 12.38 9.86
N THR A 100 -29.49 11.36 10.13
CA THR A 100 -29.18 10.28 11.10
C THR A 100 -28.50 9.07 10.45
N TYR A 101 -28.48 8.99 9.12
CA TYR A 101 -28.02 7.82 8.37
C TYR A 101 -26.55 7.96 7.95
N LYS A 102 -25.79 6.89 8.06
CA LYS A 102 -24.36 6.86 7.73
C LYS A 102 -24.07 5.73 6.74
N SER A 103 -23.91 6.06 5.47
CA SER A 103 -23.46 5.13 4.45
C SER A 103 -21.94 4.93 4.57
N LYS A 104 -21.45 3.70 4.36
CA LYS A 104 -20.05 3.34 4.40
C LYS A 104 -19.63 2.69 3.08
N TYR A 105 -18.49 3.12 2.59
CA TYR A 105 -17.82 2.52 1.44
C TYR A 105 -16.41 2.11 1.86
N SER A 106 -15.98 0.90 1.50
CA SER A 106 -14.60 0.44 1.69
C SER A 106 -14.07 -0.23 0.44
N SER A 107 -12.80 -0.07 0.20
CA SER A 107 -12.10 -0.64 -0.95
C SER A 107 -10.80 -1.28 -0.48
N THR A 108 -10.61 -2.55 -0.80
CA THR A 108 -9.36 -3.28 -0.59
C THR A 108 -8.76 -3.64 -1.94
N ILE A 109 -7.48 -3.35 -2.14
CA ILE A 109 -6.73 -3.72 -3.34
C ILE A 109 -5.70 -4.77 -2.95
N VAL A 110 -5.58 -5.82 -3.75
CA VAL A 110 -4.50 -6.81 -3.68
C VAL A 110 -3.93 -6.94 -5.09
N GLY A 111 -2.63 -6.74 -5.25
CA GLY A 111 -2.01 -6.74 -6.57
C GLY A 111 -0.56 -7.19 -6.55
N LEU A 112 -0.10 -7.55 -7.74
CA LEU A 112 1.31 -7.73 -8.05
C LEU A 112 1.87 -6.40 -8.53
N ARG A 113 3.14 -6.13 -8.23
CA ARG A 113 3.87 -4.98 -8.77
C ARG A 113 5.18 -5.44 -9.41
N GLY A 114 5.49 -4.78 -10.54
CA GLY A 114 6.80 -4.86 -11.18
C GLY A 114 7.46 -3.50 -11.07
N THR A 115 8.71 -3.46 -10.64
CA THR A 115 9.48 -2.24 -10.46
C THR A 115 10.76 -2.28 -11.29
N TYR A 116 11.19 -1.11 -11.73
CA TYR A 116 12.48 -0.93 -12.40
C TYR A 116 13.24 0.18 -11.69
N HIS A 117 14.33 -0.20 -11.01
CA HIS A 117 15.17 0.67 -10.21
C HIS A 117 16.34 1.16 -11.02
N LEU A 118 16.52 2.49 -11.12
CA LEU A 118 17.53 3.13 -11.95
C LEU A 118 18.87 3.23 -11.22
N THR A 119 19.77 2.30 -11.49
CA THR A 119 21.10 2.27 -10.85
C THR A 119 22.02 3.41 -11.26
N LEU A 120 21.83 4.00 -12.45
CA LEU A 120 22.63 5.14 -12.92
C LEU A 120 22.45 6.42 -12.11
N LEU A 121 21.32 6.56 -11.41
CA LEU A 121 21.00 7.73 -10.60
C LEU A 121 21.29 7.51 -9.10
N LYS A 122 21.94 6.40 -8.77
CA LYS A 122 22.39 6.15 -7.40
C LYS A 122 23.44 7.19 -7.00
N ASP A 123 23.29 7.77 -5.82
CA ASP A 123 24.32 8.60 -5.24
C ASP A 123 25.53 7.75 -4.78
N LYS A 124 26.66 8.39 -4.49
CA LYS A 124 27.89 7.70 -4.05
C LYS A 124 27.69 6.88 -2.75
N ASN A 125 26.63 7.16 -2.00
CA ASN A 125 26.33 6.52 -0.73
C ASN A 125 25.21 5.49 -0.84
N ASN A 126 24.67 5.23 -2.06
CA ASN A 126 23.55 4.31 -2.31
C ASN A 126 22.27 4.61 -1.48
N LYS A 127 22.09 5.87 -1.10
CA LYS A 127 20.92 6.27 -0.28
C LYS A 127 19.68 6.56 -1.11
N PHE A 128 19.89 7.07 -2.32
CA PHE A 128 18.81 7.46 -3.22
C PHE A 128 18.58 6.39 -4.29
N ASP A 129 17.36 5.88 -4.38
CA ASP A 129 16.98 4.81 -5.30
C ASP A 129 15.69 5.20 -6.02
N PRO A 130 15.78 5.84 -7.19
CA PRO A 130 14.64 6.17 -8.02
C PRO A 130 14.17 4.95 -8.81
N TYR A 131 12.86 4.78 -8.91
CA TYR A 131 12.25 3.67 -9.64
C TYR A 131 10.95 4.07 -10.32
N ALA A 132 10.55 3.25 -11.28
CA ALA A 132 9.24 3.29 -11.90
C ALA A 132 8.62 1.89 -11.84
N GLY A 133 7.30 1.78 -11.92
CA GLY A 133 6.68 0.48 -11.86
C GLY A 133 5.26 0.45 -12.40
N VAL A 134 4.74 -0.78 -12.43
CA VAL A 134 3.38 -1.11 -12.82
C VAL A 134 2.72 -1.96 -11.73
N THR A 135 1.42 -1.81 -11.58
CA THR A 135 0.61 -2.61 -10.66
C THR A 135 -0.52 -3.28 -11.43
N PHE A 136 -0.74 -4.57 -11.16
CA PHE A 136 -1.88 -5.33 -11.65
C PHE A 136 -2.53 -6.08 -10.49
N GLY A 137 -3.86 -5.99 -10.36
CA GLY A 137 -4.51 -6.63 -9.22
C GLY A 137 -6.03 -6.61 -9.29
N LEU A 138 -6.61 -6.89 -8.14
CA LEU A 138 -8.05 -6.88 -7.93
C LEU A 138 -8.40 -5.89 -6.83
N ARG A 139 -9.50 -5.19 -7.04
CA ARG A 139 -10.13 -4.28 -6.09
C ARG A 139 -11.46 -4.84 -5.65
N PHE A 140 -11.60 -5.01 -4.35
CA PHE A 140 -12.81 -5.45 -3.68
C PHE A 140 -13.49 -4.25 -3.04
N ASN A 141 -14.64 -3.88 -3.55
CA ASN A 141 -15.43 -2.76 -3.08
C ASN A 141 -16.63 -3.27 -2.31
N ASN A 142 -16.83 -2.75 -1.10
CA ASN A 142 -18.00 -3.04 -0.28
C ASN A 142 -18.73 -1.73 0.02
N TYR A 143 -20.01 -1.70 -0.25
CA TYR A 143 -20.91 -0.60 0.07
C TYR A 143 -22.01 -1.09 1.01
N THR A 144 -22.25 -0.35 2.07
CA THR A 144 -23.35 -0.63 3.03
C THR A 144 -24.16 0.64 3.20
N ASP A 145 -25.46 0.53 2.93
CA ASP A 145 -26.43 1.61 3.10
C ASP A 145 -27.44 1.24 4.19
N PRO A 146 -27.42 1.91 5.36
CA PRO A 146 -28.37 1.66 6.42
C PRO A 146 -29.79 2.21 6.13
N TYR A 147 -29.97 3.03 5.07
CA TYR A 147 -31.32 3.46 4.65
C TYR A 147 -32.16 2.28 4.16
N ALA A 148 -31.50 1.27 3.63
CA ALA A 148 -32.15 0.05 3.18
C ALA A 148 -32.74 -0.78 4.34
N ASP A 149 -32.13 -0.77 5.51
CA ASP A 149 -32.60 -1.52 6.69
C ASP A 149 -33.93 -0.97 7.22
N TYR A 150 -34.18 0.33 7.08
CA TYR A 150 -35.44 0.96 7.55
C TYR A 150 -36.67 0.53 6.71
N TYR A 151 -36.47 0.18 5.46
CA TYR A 151 -37.52 -0.27 4.53
C TYR A 151 -37.50 -1.78 4.26
N ASN A 152 -36.75 -2.58 5.04
CA ASN A 152 -36.51 -4.01 4.79
C ASN A 152 -35.89 -4.31 3.41
N LEU A 153 -35.20 -3.34 2.82
CA LEU A 153 -34.51 -3.43 1.54
C LEU A 153 -32.99 -3.40 1.83
N SER A 154 -32.40 -4.50 2.30
CA SER A 154 -30.94 -4.59 2.49
C SER A 154 -30.22 -4.37 1.16
N TYR A 155 -29.65 -3.20 0.95
CA TYR A 155 -28.84 -2.90 -0.23
C TYR A 155 -27.35 -2.92 0.14
N SER A 156 -26.77 -4.11 0.19
CA SER A 156 -25.34 -4.27 0.21
C SER A 156 -24.84 -4.64 -1.18
N TYR A 157 -23.90 -3.88 -1.70
CA TYR A 157 -23.34 -4.11 -3.01
C TYR A 157 -21.85 -4.40 -2.89
N ASN A 158 -21.46 -5.60 -3.33
CA ASN A 158 -20.07 -6.03 -3.40
C ASN A 158 -19.65 -6.11 -4.86
N ARG A 159 -18.56 -5.43 -5.22
CA ARG A 159 -18.03 -5.44 -6.58
C ARG A 159 -16.54 -5.68 -6.59
N THR A 160 -16.11 -6.62 -7.42
CA THR A 160 -14.71 -6.85 -7.72
C THR A 160 -14.36 -6.27 -9.09
N ASN A 161 -13.29 -5.47 -9.16
CA ASN A 161 -12.80 -4.88 -10.41
C ASN A 161 -11.32 -5.20 -10.57
N ALA A 162 -10.88 -5.39 -11.81
CA ALA A 162 -9.46 -5.39 -12.10
C ALA A 162 -8.87 -3.98 -11.93
N VAL A 163 -7.64 -3.92 -11.46
CA VAL A 163 -6.83 -2.69 -11.34
C VAL A 163 -5.55 -2.88 -12.12
N ALA A 164 -5.23 -1.91 -12.96
CA ALA A 164 -3.93 -1.80 -13.61
C ALA A 164 -3.51 -0.34 -13.56
N GLY A 165 -2.24 -0.08 -13.31
CA GLY A 165 -1.75 1.28 -13.25
C GLY A 165 -0.23 1.36 -13.25
N VAL A 166 0.27 2.58 -13.32
CA VAL A 166 1.68 2.90 -13.38
C VAL A 166 2.04 3.86 -12.25
N PHE A 167 3.27 3.83 -11.83
CA PHE A 167 3.80 4.75 -10.82
C PHE A 167 5.28 5.02 -11.03
N VAL A 168 5.73 6.12 -10.47
CA VAL A 168 7.15 6.46 -10.31
C VAL A 168 7.39 6.81 -8.86
N GLY A 169 8.58 6.53 -8.35
CA GLY A 169 8.91 6.79 -6.96
C GLY A 169 10.40 6.84 -6.70
N ALA A 170 10.72 7.12 -5.45
CA ALA A 170 12.08 7.04 -4.96
C ALA A 170 12.11 6.59 -3.51
N HIS A 171 13.08 5.75 -3.17
CA HIS A 171 13.48 5.48 -1.80
C HIS A 171 14.63 6.43 -1.41
N TYR A 172 14.62 6.83 -0.16
CA TYR A 172 15.75 7.49 0.49
C TYR A 172 16.09 6.76 1.78
N ASN A 173 17.20 6.05 1.77
CA ASN A 173 17.65 5.24 2.90
C ASN A 173 18.45 6.09 3.89
N PHE A 174 17.95 6.30 5.09
CA PHE A 174 18.65 7.00 6.17
C PHE A 174 19.82 6.15 6.69
N VAL A 175 19.56 4.85 6.83
CA VAL A 175 20.50 3.78 7.16
C VAL A 175 20.26 2.60 6.22
N PRO A 176 21.16 1.62 6.10
CA PRO A 176 21.04 0.53 5.13
C PRO A 176 19.69 -0.21 5.17
N ASN A 177 19.14 -0.43 6.36
CA ASN A 177 17.94 -1.23 6.56
C ASN A 177 16.65 -0.41 6.69
N PHE A 178 16.72 0.94 6.69
CA PHE A 178 15.55 1.77 6.93
C PHE A 178 15.61 3.08 6.17
N GLY A 179 14.50 3.45 5.57
CA GLY A 179 14.35 4.67 4.80
C GLY A 179 12.92 5.17 4.74
N ALA A 180 12.71 6.16 3.90
CA ALA A 180 11.42 6.66 3.49
C ALA A 180 11.28 6.53 1.97
N HIS A 181 10.03 6.49 1.50
CA HIS A 181 9.74 6.51 0.08
C HIS A 181 8.59 7.46 -0.24
N ALA A 182 8.61 7.95 -1.46
CA ALA A 182 7.50 8.70 -2.05
C ALA A 182 7.22 8.16 -3.44
N GLU A 183 5.94 8.06 -3.80
CA GLU A 183 5.48 7.58 -5.09
C GLU A 183 4.39 8.49 -5.64
N LEU A 184 4.40 8.68 -6.95
CA LEU A 184 3.35 9.30 -7.75
C LEU A 184 2.84 8.27 -8.76
N GLY A 185 1.54 8.04 -8.82
CA GLY A 185 1.01 7.01 -9.71
C GLY A 185 -0.48 7.12 -9.97
N TYR A 186 -0.93 6.23 -10.82
CA TYR A 186 -2.34 6.04 -11.17
C TYR A 186 -2.70 4.55 -11.04
N ASP A 187 -2.50 4.01 -9.82
CA ASP A 187 -2.78 2.61 -9.48
C ASP A 187 -3.63 2.49 -8.21
N ILE A 188 -3.05 2.64 -7.03
CA ILE A 188 -3.75 2.58 -5.74
C ILE A 188 -4.04 3.96 -5.15
N SER A 189 -3.23 4.98 -5.49
CA SER A 189 -3.43 6.39 -5.15
C SER A 189 -2.52 7.29 -6.00
N PHE A 190 -2.85 8.59 -6.13
CA PHE A 190 -2.03 9.53 -6.91
C PHE A 190 -0.70 9.85 -6.24
N PHE A 191 -0.73 10.04 -4.94
CA PHE A 191 0.45 10.36 -4.14
C PHE A 191 0.52 9.42 -2.95
N ARG A 192 1.69 8.89 -2.69
CA ARG A 192 2.00 7.99 -1.56
C ARG A 192 3.28 8.40 -0.89
N VAL A 193 3.30 8.30 0.43
CA VAL A 193 4.52 8.43 1.24
C VAL A 193 4.53 7.35 2.30
N GLY A 194 5.71 6.91 2.66
CA GLY A 194 5.85 5.85 3.66
C GLY A 194 7.27 5.63 4.10
N VAL A 195 7.45 4.58 4.86
CA VAL A 195 8.76 4.07 5.30
C VAL A 195 9.04 2.75 4.60
N ASN A 196 10.32 2.48 4.36
CA ASN A 196 10.78 1.22 3.79
C ASN A 196 11.79 0.55 4.71
N PHE A 197 11.73 -0.77 4.74
CA PHE A 197 12.63 -1.66 5.44
C PHE A 197 13.31 -2.56 4.42
N ASN A 198 14.64 -2.53 4.39
CA ASN A 198 15.47 -3.29 3.45
C ASN A 198 16.18 -4.43 4.21
N PHE A 199 16.23 -5.63 3.61
CA PHE A 199 16.86 -6.80 4.21
C PHE A 199 17.26 -7.87 3.17
#